data_bbdd59c5efbf3e6ff21e1fc106a6a8d2
#
_entry.id   bbdd59c5efbf3e6ff21e1fc106a6a8d2
#
_cell.length_a   1.000
_cell.length_b   1.000
_cell.length_c   1.000
_cell.angle_alpha   90.00
_cell.angle_beta   90.00
_cell.angle_gamma   90.00
#
_symmetry.space_group_name_H-M   'P 1'
#
loop_
_entity.id
_entity.type
_entity.pdbx_description
1 polymer ?
#
loop_
_entity_poly.entity_id
_entity_poly.type
_entity_poly.pdbx_seq_one_letter_code
_entity_poly.pdbx_strand_id
1 'polypeptide(L)'
;MWPDAYMRQWFDQEIGTDTITPVVLFPHDPPIADTKHFTNPNGKHTINSVDKFQNLLADTCLVTDVKKKATKNWEKLEQFIHSHSMIKAYFHGDKNYNEFYTWNGVNGTIDLPVFRVDSPMKGEYSSSDERLLSFIVVTMDVDQCLLTARECLWNTENKPSIQWGSSCTITF
;
A
#
# COMPACT_ATOMS: atom_id res chain seq x y z
N MET A 1 5.26 6.59 1.02
CA MET A 1 4.35 7.73 0.67
C MET A 1 2.95 7.17 0.64
N TRP A 2 1.98 7.85 1.22
CA TRP A 2 0.56 7.46 1.28
C TRP A 2 -0.24 8.28 0.24
N PRO A 3 -1.34 7.75 -0.35
CA PRO A 3 -2.16 8.49 -1.33
C PRO A 3 -2.98 9.60 -0.66
N ASP A 4 -2.33 10.70 -0.33
CA ASP A 4 -2.94 11.89 0.26
C ASP A 4 -3.75 12.71 -0.74
N ALA A 5 -4.34 13.84 -0.30
CA ALA A 5 -5.18 14.67 -1.16
C ALA A 5 -4.48 15.13 -2.44
N TYR A 6 -3.20 15.49 -2.35
CA TYR A 6 -2.43 15.92 -3.51
C TYR A 6 -2.22 14.77 -4.51
N MET A 7 -1.86 13.59 -4.03
CA MET A 7 -1.67 12.41 -4.86
C MET A 7 -2.96 11.97 -5.56
N ARG A 8 -4.10 12.02 -4.83
CA ARG A 8 -5.40 11.68 -5.41
C ARG A 8 -5.82 12.69 -6.48
N GLN A 9 -5.61 13.98 -6.24
CA GLN A 9 -5.88 15.02 -7.23
C GLN A 9 -5.01 14.86 -8.48
N TRP A 10 -3.72 14.54 -8.31
CA TRP A 10 -2.84 14.23 -9.43
C TRP A 10 -3.33 13.01 -10.20
N PHE A 11 -3.73 11.95 -9.52
CA PHE A 11 -4.30 10.75 -10.14
C PHE A 11 -5.53 11.09 -11.01
N ASP A 12 -6.46 11.88 -10.48
CA ASP A 12 -7.66 12.31 -11.22
C ASP A 12 -7.29 13.07 -12.51
N GLN A 13 -6.24 13.88 -12.46
CA GLN A 13 -5.76 14.62 -13.62
C GLN A 13 -5.10 13.71 -14.68
N GLU A 14 -4.31 12.73 -14.25
CA GLU A 14 -3.60 11.81 -15.16
C GLU A 14 -4.55 10.79 -15.80
N ILE A 15 -5.47 10.24 -15.03
CA ILE A 15 -6.45 9.28 -15.53
C ILE A 15 -7.49 9.95 -16.43
N GLY A 16 -7.85 11.20 -16.14
CA GLY A 16 -8.83 11.95 -16.92
C GLY A 16 -10.19 11.26 -16.96
N THR A 17 -10.61 10.87 -18.17
CA THR A 17 -11.89 10.18 -18.40
C THR A 17 -11.76 8.67 -18.54
N ASP A 18 -10.58 8.11 -18.39
CA ASP A 18 -10.38 6.65 -18.44
C ASP A 18 -10.93 6.01 -17.18
N THR A 19 -11.95 5.21 -17.34
CA THR A 19 -12.59 4.45 -16.24
C THR A 19 -12.47 2.94 -16.42
N ILE A 20 -11.72 2.49 -17.42
CA ILE A 20 -11.68 1.09 -17.84
C ILE A 20 -10.31 0.46 -17.57
N THR A 21 -9.23 1.19 -17.82
CA THR A 21 -7.88 0.65 -17.66
C THR A 21 -7.60 0.26 -16.22
N PRO A 22 -7.31 -1.02 -15.93
CA PRO A 22 -7.02 -1.46 -14.57
C PRO A 22 -5.78 -0.78 -14.00
N VAL A 23 -5.88 -0.32 -12.77
CA VAL A 23 -4.80 0.38 -12.07
C VAL A 23 -4.39 -0.38 -10.83
N VAL A 24 -3.08 -0.48 -10.61
CA VAL A 24 -2.48 -1.02 -9.40
C VAL A 24 -1.69 0.09 -8.70
N LEU A 25 -1.92 0.28 -7.41
CA LEU A 25 -1.25 1.28 -6.61
C LEU A 25 -0.04 0.70 -5.87
N PHE A 26 1.08 1.42 -5.86
CA PHE A 26 2.34 1.04 -5.18
C PHE A 26 2.83 2.14 -4.23
N PRO A 27 2.07 2.54 -3.22
CA PRO A 27 2.57 3.46 -2.21
C PRO A 27 3.47 2.74 -1.19
N HIS A 28 4.20 3.52 -0.36
CA HIS A 28 4.99 2.96 0.72
C HIS A 28 4.13 2.54 1.93
N ASP A 29 3.16 3.36 2.29
CA ASP A 29 2.37 3.17 3.51
C ASP A 29 1.12 2.33 3.25
N PRO A 30 0.62 1.57 4.25
CA PRO A 30 -0.64 0.83 4.14
C PRO A 30 -1.84 1.76 3.96
N PRO A 31 -3.00 1.26 3.52
CA PRO A 31 -4.23 2.07 3.44
C PRO A 31 -4.55 2.77 4.77
N ILE A 32 -4.37 2.07 5.89
CA ILE A 32 -4.44 2.63 7.24
C ILE A 32 -3.02 2.97 7.71
N ALA A 33 -2.50 4.09 7.23
CA ALA A 33 -1.18 4.57 7.65
C ALA A 33 -1.16 5.01 9.12
N ASP A 34 0.01 4.98 9.75
CA ASP A 34 0.17 5.36 11.14
C ASP A 34 -0.31 6.81 11.39
N THR A 35 -1.08 6.98 12.44
CA THR A 35 -1.68 8.27 12.81
C THR A 35 -0.66 9.39 13.00
N LYS A 36 0.54 9.05 13.45
CA LYS A 36 1.63 10.02 13.64
C LYS A 36 2.06 10.72 12.35
N HIS A 37 1.81 10.10 11.19
CA HIS A 37 2.16 10.69 9.90
C HIS A 37 1.21 11.82 9.47
N PHE A 38 -0.01 11.89 10.00
CA PHE A 38 -0.98 12.93 9.66
C PHE A 38 -0.81 14.21 10.48
N THR A 39 0.41 14.71 10.59
CA THR A 39 0.75 15.87 11.43
C THR A 39 0.93 17.17 10.65
N ASN A 40 0.92 17.12 9.31
CA ASN A 40 1.18 18.27 8.45
C ASN A 40 -0.06 18.65 7.61
N PRO A 41 -1.07 19.30 8.20
CA PRO A 41 -2.23 19.78 7.44
C PRO A 41 -1.82 20.95 6.57
N ASN A 42 -2.26 20.98 5.31
CA ASN A 42 -2.03 22.08 4.36
C ASN A 42 -0.56 22.47 4.12
N GLY A 43 0.37 21.63 4.51
CA GLY A 43 1.79 21.86 4.30
C GLY A 43 2.29 21.24 3.00
N LYS A 44 3.58 21.43 2.75
CA LYS A 44 4.33 20.62 1.78
C LYS A 44 4.75 19.31 2.43
N HIS A 45 4.99 18.27 1.64
CA HIS A 45 5.64 17.07 2.11
C HIS A 45 7.00 17.42 2.76
N THR A 46 7.14 17.15 4.03
CA THR A 46 8.35 17.42 4.81
C THR A 46 8.71 16.24 5.68
N ILE A 47 9.99 16.09 5.97
CA ILE A 47 10.44 15.11 6.98
C ILE A 47 10.05 15.63 8.35
N ASN A 48 9.30 14.84 9.12
CA ASN A 48 8.94 15.24 10.47
C ASN A 48 10.14 15.07 11.44
N SER A 49 10.16 15.89 12.49
CA SER A 49 11.25 15.90 13.46
C SER A 49 11.22 14.74 14.45
N VAL A 50 10.09 14.02 14.55
CA VAL A 50 9.88 12.96 15.54
C VAL A 50 10.40 11.62 15.05
N ASP A 51 9.94 11.19 13.86
CA ASP A 51 10.26 9.86 13.32
C ASP A 51 11.18 9.91 12.09
N LYS A 52 11.51 11.11 11.61
CA LYS A 52 12.33 11.35 10.42
C LYS A 52 11.72 10.84 9.10
N PHE A 53 10.46 10.50 9.11
CA PHE A 53 9.69 10.18 7.90
C PHE A 53 9.00 11.42 7.36
N GLN A 54 8.58 11.32 6.12
CA GLN A 54 7.83 12.37 5.47
C GLN A 54 6.43 12.46 6.10
N ASN A 55 6.03 13.67 6.50
CA ASN A 55 4.67 13.93 6.94
C ASN A 55 3.70 13.82 5.76
N LEU A 56 2.57 13.19 6.01
CA LEU A 56 1.49 13.12 5.06
C LEU A 56 0.67 14.40 5.08
N LEU A 57 0.16 14.81 3.93
CA LEU A 57 -0.76 15.93 3.81
C LEU A 57 -2.15 15.48 4.25
N ALA A 58 -2.63 16.07 5.33
CA ALA A 58 -3.97 15.77 5.84
C ALA A 58 -5.04 16.59 5.10
N ASP A 59 -6.16 15.98 4.78
CA ASP A 59 -7.29 16.62 4.09
C ASP A 59 -7.99 17.66 4.95
N THR A 60 -7.79 17.63 6.27
CA THR A 60 -8.45 18.55 7.18
C THR A 60 -7.47 19.20 8.15
N CYS A 61 -7.38 20.53 8.12
CA CYS A 61 -6.55 21.31 9.03
C CYS A 61 -7.27 21.62 10.37
N LEU A 62 -8.60 21.57 10.40
CA LEU A 62 -9.39 21.99 11.56
C LEU A 62 -9.48 20.96 12.68
N VAL A 63 -9.07 19.73 12.42
CA VAL A 63 -9.09 18.65 13.43
C VAL A 63 -7.74 18.62 14.16
N THR A 64 -7.74 18.96 15.43
CA THR A 64 -6.54 18.94 16.28
C THR A 64 -6.21 17.56 16.83
N ASP A 65 -7.21 16.71 17.01
CA ASP A 65 -7.05 15.32 17.44
C ASP A 65 -6.46 14.49 16.29
N VAL A 66 -5.24 13.99 16.50
CA VAL A 66 -4.47 13.24 15.47
C VAL A 66 -5.21 11.98 15.03
N LYS A 67 -5.85 11.25 15.95
CA LYS A 67 -6.59 10.03 15.61
C LYS A 67 -7.81 10.34 14.73
N LYS A 68 -8.58 11.35 15.09
CA LYS A 68 -9.74 11.79 14.27
C LYS A 68 -9.30 12.32 12.91
N LYS A 69 -8.16 13.02 12.85
CA LYS A 69 -7.57 13.49 11.61
C LYS A 69 -7.19 12.31 10.71
N ALA A 70 -6.50 11.32 11.25
CA ALA A 70 -6.11 10.12 10.53
C ALA A 70 -7.34 9.37 9.99
N THR A 71 -8.35 9.12 10.83
CA THR A 71 -9.60 8.46 10.42
C THR A 71 -10.25 9.17 9.24
N LYS A 72 -10.36 10.49 9.27
CA LYS A 72 -10.91 11.27 8.15
C LYS A 72 -10.10 11.14 6.86
N ASN A 73 -8.79 11.02 6.96
CA ASN A 73 -7.95 10.79 5.79
C ASN A 73 -8.16 9.37 5.24
N TRP A 74 -8.28 8.36 6.10
CA TRP A 74 -8.60 6.98 5.67
C TRP A 74 -9.99 6.89 5.01
N GLU A 75 -11.00 7.58 5.56
CA GLU A 75 -12.34 7.72 4.94
C GLU A 75 -12.26 8.36 3.54
N LYS A 76 -11.41 9.38 3.37
CA LYS A 76 -11.19 10.01 2.07
C LYS A 76 -10.50 9.07 1.07
N LEU A 77 -9.56 8.26 1.52
CA LEU A 77 -8.95 7.23 0.67
C LEU A 77 -9.98 6.17 0.27
N GLU A 78 -10.81 5.71 1.21
CA GLU A 78 -11.91 4.78 0.92
C GLU A 78 -12.86 5.35 -0.14
N GLN A 79 -13.32 6.59 0.03
CA GLN A 79 -14.19 7.28 -0.94
C GLN A 79 -13.53 7.40 -2.32
N PHE A 80 -12.24 7.72 -2.36
CA PHE A 80 -11.48 7.78 -3.60
C PHE A 80 -11.44 6.42 -4.30
N ILE A 81 -11.11 5.34 -3.59
CA ILE A 81 -11.08 3.99 -4.17
C ILE A 81 -12.47 3.54 -4.60
N HIS A 82 -13.49 3.83 -3.80
CA HIS A 82 -14.88 3.53 -4.15
C HIS A 82 -15.32 4.22 -5.46
N SER A 83 -14.87 5.46 -5.68
CA SER A 83 -15.19 6.21 -6.91
C SER A 83 -14.34 5.81 -8.12
N HIS A 84 -13.27 5.05 -7.92
CA HIS A 84 -12.34 4.60 -8.96
C HIS A 84 -12.28 3.07 -9.02
N SER A 85 -13.35 2.45 -9.49
CA SER A 85 -13.48 0.98 -9.57
C SER A 85 -12.42 0.29 -10.43
N MET A 86 -11.67 1.04 -11.23
CA MET A 86 -10.50 0.58 -11.97
C MET A 86 -9.28 0.29 -11.08
N ILE A 87 -9.23 0.79 -9.85
CA ILE A 87 -8.16 0.45 -8.90
C ILE A 87 -8.41 -0.96 -8.38
N LYS A 88 -7.55 -1.90 -8.78
CA LYS A 88 -7.74 -3.33 -8.56
C LYS A 88 -6.88 -3.91 -7.43
N ALA A 89 -5.77 -3.26 -7.12
CA ALA A 89 -4.84 -3.74 -6.09
C ALA A 89 -4.02 -2.60 -5.48
N TYR A 90 -3.52 -2.86 -4.26
CA TYR A 90 -2.70 -1.92 -3.51
C TYR A 90 -1.52 -2.69 -2.91
N PHE A 91 -0.31 -2.35 -3.34
CA PHE A 91 0.93 -2.90 -2.80
C PHE A 91 1.58 -1.88 -1.88
N HIS A 92 2.07 -2.33 -0.72
CA HIS A 92 2.74 -1.41 0.21
C HIS A 92 3.85 -2.10 1.00
N GLY A 93 4.73 -1.33 1.61
CA GLY A 93 5.77 -1.77 2.53
C GLY A 93 5.44 -1.43 3.98
N ASP A 94 6.27 -0.59 4.61
CA ASP A 94 6.21 -0.06 5.97
C ASP A 94 6.49 -1.07 7.10
N LYS A 95 6.01 -2.29 7.00
CA LYS A 95 6.34 -3.38 7.92
C LYS A 95 7.09 -4.50 7.20
N ASN A 96 7.96 -5.17 7.93
CA ASN A 96 8.96 -6.04 7.34
C ASN A 96 8.49 -7.52 7.35
N TYR A 97 7.36 -7.79 6.72
CA TYR A 97 6.85 -9.16 6.44
C TYR A 97 5.83 -9.11 5.29
N ASN A 98 5.69 -10.22 4.59
CA ASN A 98 4.69 -10.37 3.53
C ASN A 98 3.32 -10.68 4.13
N GLU A 99 2.29 -10.07 3.58
CA GLU A 99 0.90 -10.34 3.96
C GLU A 99 -0.04 -10.02 2.81
N PHE A 100 -1.02 -10.87 2.60
CA PHE A 100 -2.09 -10.68 1.62
C PHE A 100 -3.42 -10.57 2.37
N TYR A 101 -4.12 -9.46 2.18
CA TYR A 101 -5.39 -9.21 2.86
C TYR A 101 -6.32 -8.35 2.01
N THR A 102 -7.59 -8.28 2.40
CA THR A 102 -8.55 -7.35 1.81
C THR A 102 -8.77 -6.19 2.77
N TRP A 103 -8.64 -4.96 2.26
CA TRP A 103 -9.06 -3.78 2.99
C TRP A 103 -10.48 -3.40 2.59
N ASN A 104 -11.40 -3.44 3.56
CA ASN A 104 -12.81 -3.14 3.33
C ASN A 104 -13.15 -1.65 3.49
N GLY A 105 -12.14 -0.82 3.72
CA GLY A 105 -12.33 0.59 4.08
C GLY A 105 -12.59 0.78 5.58
N VAL A 106 -12.83 2.01 5.97
CA VAL A 106 -13.18 2.38 7.36
C VAL A 106 -14.67 2.11 7.61
N ASN A 107 -15.48 2.25 6.57
CA ASN A 107 -16.94 2.11 6.60
C ASN A 107 -17.43 0.80 5.96
N GLY A 108 -16.53 -0.05 5.49
CA GLY A 108 -16.89 -1.31 4.86
C GLY A 108 -17.55 -1.19 3.49
N THR A 109 -17.15 -0.17 2.72
CA THR A 109 -17.80 0.13 1.42
C THR A 109 -17.02 -0.35 0.20
N ILE A 110 -15.85 -0.94 0.41
CA ILE A 110 -14.95 -1.43 -0.65
C ILE A 110 -14.38 -2.80 -0.29
N ASP A 111 -13.89 -3.49 -1.32
CA ASP A 111 -13.12 -4.74 -1.18
C ASP A 111 -11.83 -4.61 -2.00
N LEU A 112 -10.82 -3.98 -1.41
CA LEU A 112 -9.54 -3.74 -2.08
C LEU A 112 -8.52 -4.83 -1.70
N PRO A 113 -8.03 -5.62 -2.66
CA PRO A 113 -6.91 -6.53 -2.44
C PRO A 113 -5.64 -5.75 -2.08
N VAL A 114 -5.03 -6.09 -0.97
CA VAL A 114 -3.82 -5.42 -0.46
C VAL A 114 -2.71 -6.44 -0.27
N PHE A 115 -1.53 -6.09 -0.75
CA PHE A 115 -0.32 -6.90 -0.70
C PHE A 115 0.76 -6.13 0.04
N ARG A 116 1.10 -6.57 1.25
CA ARG A 116 2.27 -6.07 1.97
C ARG A 116 3.50 -6.81 1.50
N VAL A 117 4.55 -6.07 1.22
CA VAL A 117 5.83 -6.59 0.76
C VAL A 117 6.88 -6.46 1.84
N ASP A 118 7.60 -7.53 2.10
CA ASP A 118 8.70 -7.58 3.06
C ASP A 118 9.89 -6.71 2.62
N SER A 119 10.76 -6.39 3.57
CA SER A 119 12.01 -5.66 3.35
C SER A 119 13.17 -6.63 3.17
N PRO A 120 13.98 -6.48 2.12
CA PRO A 120 15.13 -7.36 1.90
C PRO A 120 16.24 -7.23 2.94
N MET A 121 16.23 -6.18 3.77
CA MET A 121 17.27 -5.95 4.78
C MET A 121 16.78 -6.05 6.24
N LYS A 122 15.49 -6.02 6.46
CA LYS A 122 14.88 -6.01 7.81
C LYS A 122 13.67 -6.93 7.87
N GLY A 123 13.55 -7.82 6.89
CA GLY A 123 12.44 -8.73 6.77
C GLY A 123 12.37 -9.78 7.87
N GLU A 124 11.26 -10.44 7.97
CA GLU A 124 11.02 -11.50 8.96
C GLU A 124 12.13 -12.57 8.92
N TYR A 125 12.54 -12.96 7.72
CA TYR A 125 13.61 -13.94 7.52
C TYR A 125 15.00 -13.30 7.54
N SER A 126 15.20 -12.20 6.82
CA SER A 126 16.51 -11.55 6.65
C SER A 126 17.02 -10.84 7.89
N SER A 127 16.16 -10.53 8.88
CA SER A 127 16.60 -9.96 10.15
C SER A 127 17.49 -10.89 10.98
N SER A 128 17.34 -12.19 10.81
CA SER A 128 18.15 -13.22 11.47
C SER A 128 19.33 -13.69 10.62
N ASP A 129 19.19 -13.66 9.30
CA ASP A 129 20.23 -14.02 8.34
C ASP A 129 20.00 -13.27 7.03
N GLU A 130 20.86 -12.32 6.71
CA GLU A 130 20.75 -11.48 5.51
C GLU A 130 20.80 -12.24 4.17
N ARG A 131 21.15 -13.52 4.21
CA ARG A 131 21.10 -14.41 3.03
C ARG A 131 19.69 -14.94 2.76
N LEU A 132 18.78 -14.82 3.74
CA LEU A 132 17.39 -15.24 3.66
C LEU A 132 16.54 -14.04 3.24
N LEU A 133 16.14 -14.00 1.99
CA LEU A 133 15.33 -12.90 1.45
C LEU A 133 13.93 -13.39 1.13
N SER A 134 12.95 -12.51 1.36
CA SER A 134 11.61 -12.68 0.83
C SER A 134 11.19 -11.47 0.02
N PHE A 135 10.43 -11.70 -1.05
CA PHE A 135 9.87 -10.67 -1.92
C PHE A 135 8.65 -11.21 -2.65
N ILE A 136 7.88 -10.32 -3.23
CA ILE A 136 6.70 -10.69 -4.00
C ILE A 136 7.01 -10.68 -5.49
N VAL A 137 6.71 -11.78 -6.16
CA VAL A 137 6.68 -11.86 -7.63
C VAL A 137 5.23 -11.64 -8.08
N VAL A 138 5.03 -10.62 -8.90
CA VAL A 138 3.73 -10.31 -9.49
C VAL A 138 3.74 -10.73 -10.94
N THR A 139 2.76 -11.54 -11.33
CA THR A 139 2.51 -11.90 -12.72
C THR A 139 1.14 -11.36 -13.15
N MET A 140 1.08 -10.85 -14.37
CA MET A 140 -0.16 -10.37 -14.96
C MET A 140 -0.45 -11.17 -16.23
N ASP A 141 -1.62 -11.79 -16.28
CA ASP A 141 -2.17 -12.41 -17.47
C ASP A 141 -3.26 -11.47 -18.01
N VAL A 142 -2.91 -10.72 -19.05
CA VAL A 142 -3.80 -9.70 -19.62
C VAL A 142 -4.97 -10.34 -20.35
N ASP A 143 -4.75 -11.51 -20.98
CA ASP A 143 -5.78 -12.20 -21.75
C ASP A 143 -6.86 -12.78 -20.84
N GLN A 144 -6.47 -13.21 -19.64
CA GLN A 144 -7.38 -13.76 -18.63
C GLN A 144 -7.81 -12.72 -17.59
N CYS A 145 -7.29 -11.49 -17.65
CA CYS A 145 -7.51 -10.44 -16.66
C CYS A 145 -7.16 -10.89 -15.24
N LEU A 146 -6.02 -11.56 -15.05
CA LEU A 146 -5.56 -12.08 -13.77
C LEU A 146 -4.26 -11.41 -13.33
N LEU A 147 -4.20 -11.00 -12.07
CA LEU A 147 -2.97 -10.62 -11.37
C LEU A 147 -2.72 -11.64 -10.26
N THR A 148 -1.56 -12.29 -10.29
CA THR A 148 -1.13 -13.21 -9.23
C THR A 148 0.08 -12.62 -8.52
N ALA A 149 -0.06 -12.38 -7.22
CA ALA A 149 1.04 -12.06 -6.33
C ALA A 149 1.48 -13.33 -5.60
N ARG A 150 2.77 -13.64 -5.63
CA ARG A 150 3.32 -14.85 -5.03
C ARG A 150 4.57 -14.54 -4.24
N GLU A 151 4.61 -15.00 -3.00
CA GLU A 151 5.78 -14.88 -2.15
C GLU A 151 6.91 -15.75 -2.68
N CYS A 152 8.08 -15.16 -2.84
CA CYS A 152 9.32 -15.85 -3.18
C CYS A 152 10.22 -15.82 -1.96
N LEU A 153 10.58 -17.01 -1.47
CA LEU A 153 11.50 -17.21 -0.36
C LEU A 153 12.85 -17.64 -0.93
N TRP A 154 13.81 -16.72 -0.93
CA TRP A 154 15.14 -17.01 -1.43
C TRP A 154 16.02 -17.58 -0.32
N ASN A 155 16.70 -18.67 -0.63
CA ASN A 155 17.71 -19.27 0.23
C ASN A 155 17.23 -19.69 1.63
N THR A 156 15.94 -19.87 1.86
CA THR A 156 15.43 -20.52 3.06
C THR A 156 16.08 -21.91 3.17
N GLU A 157 16.42 -22.38 4.33
CA GLU A 157 17.18 -23.63 4.57
C GLU A 157 18.66 -23.59 4.11
N ASN A 158 19.26 -22.41 3.91
CA ASN A 158 20.65 -22.27 3.44
C ASN A 158 20.95 -22.97 2.13
N LYS A 159 19.95 -23.14 1.27
CA LYS A 159 20.10 -23.65 -0.08
C LYS A 159 19.86 -22.53 -1.08
N PRO A 160 20.73 -22.32 -2.08
CA PRO A 160 20.54 -21.31 -3.11
C PRO A 160 19.42 -21.77 -4.07
N SER A 161 18.21 -21.80 -3.59
CA SER A 161 17.03 -22.21 -4.34
C SER A 161 15.84 -21.32 -4.02
N ILE A 162 15.04 -21.05 -5.02
CA ILE A 162 13.77 -20.38 -4.88
C ILE A 162 12.77 -21.36 -4.27
N GLN A 163 12.14 -20.95 -3.19
CA GLN A 163 10.96 -21.61 -2.66
C GLN A 163 9.78 -20.65 -2.77
N TRP A 164 8.61 -21.20 -3.05
CA TRP A 164 7.40 -20.42 -3.17
C TRP A 164 6.57 -20.55 -1.89
N GLY A 165 6.27 -19.43 -1.29
CA GLY A 165 5.36 -19.32 -0.15
C GLY A 165 3.92 -19.07 -0.59
N SER A 166 3.24 -18.20 0.14
CA SER A 166 1.84 -17.83 -0.10
C SER A 166 1.62 -17.24 -1.48
N SER A 167 0.44 -17.44 -2.05
CA SER A 167 0.04 -16.78 -3.28
C SER A 167 -1.42 -16.33 -3.21
N CYS A 168 -1.72 -15.24 -3.92
CA CYS A 168 -3.08 -14.72 -4.08
C CYS A 168 -3.26 -14.29 -5.53
N THR A 169 -4.40 -14.68 -6.11
CA THR A 169 -4.79 -14.27 -7.47
C THR A 169 -6.06 -13.45 -7.41
N ILE A 170 -6.07 -12.32 -8.10
CA ILE A 170 -7.22 -11.45 -8.26
C ILE A 170 -7.57 -11.31 -9.73
N THR A 171 -8.84 -11.04 -10.02
CA THR A 171 -9.34 -10.66 -11.35
C THR A 171 -9.41 -9.14 -11.43
N PHE A 172 -9.07 -8.56 -12.59
CA PHE A 172 -9.13 -7.11 -12.81
C PHE A 172 -9.89 -6.71 -14.09
#